data_9c132427a9c459d327c04001fa6b61de
#
_entry.id   9c132427a9c459d327c04001fa6b61de
#
_cell.length_a   1.000
_cell.length_b   1.000
_cell.length_c   1.000
_cell.angle_alpha   90.00
_cell.angle_beta   90.00
_cell.angle_gamma   90.00
#
_symmetry.space_group_name_H-M   'P 1'
#
loop_
_entity.id
_entity.type
_entity.pdbx_description
1 polymer ?
#
loop_
_entity_poly.entity_id
_entity_poly.type
_entity_poly.pdbx_seq_one_letter_code
_entity_poly.pdbx_strand_id
1 'polypeptide(L)'
;MLNLKLNKDIVLRSIKYNQETNLGKRGYADGSQEEQLIGILGENTICNALDLPFMNSEGYDGGFDIQLNNKNVDIKTMGRTVYPQLNYVNNLVAMQLKNNSDIYLFCSYHKHNHELTLCGWIDKENFKKKAKLYKEGDIRYRYDGTTFKTKSDLYEIENRLLNPINNIKDLKQVGLPLNQFI
;
A
#
# COMPACT_ATOMS: atom_id res chain seq x y z
N MET A 1 -7.69 8.68 9.38
CA MET A 1 -7.64 7.93 8.10
C MET A 1 -8.57 8.59 7.10
N LEU A 2 -8.16 8.75 5.85
CA LEU A 2 -8.93 9.40 4.77
C LEU A 2 -9.53 8.33 3.85
N ASN A 3 -10.82 8.44 3.55
CA ASN A 3 -11.50 7.58 2.57
C ASN A 3 -11.64 8.33 1.24
N LEU A 4 -11.25 7.66 0.15
CA LEU A 4 -11.37 8.14 -1.22
C LEU A 4 -12.30 7.20 -2.00
N LYS A 5 -13.31 7.74 -2.66
CA LYS A 5 -14.15 6.96 -3.58
C LYS A 5 -13.44 6.79 -4.92
N LEU A 6 -13.44 5.56 -5.42
CA LEU A 6 -12.98 5.30 -6.78
C LEU A 6 -14.07 5.72 -7.76
N ASN A 7 -13.71 6.53 -8.74
CA ASN A 7 -14.60 6.79 -9.86
C ASN A 7 -14.53 5.65 -10.90
N LYS A 8 -15.52 5.61 -11.80
CA LYS A 8 -15.63 4.56 -12.82
C LYS A 8 -14.42 4.52 -13.77
N ASP A 9 -13.83 5.68 -14.05
CA ASP A 9 -12.68 5.78 -14.96
C ASP A 9 -11.43 5.12 -14.34
N ILE A 10 -11.15 5.39 -13.06
CA ILE A 10 -10.05 4.72 -12.33
C ILE A 10 -10.22 3.21 -12.39
N VAL A 11 -11.42 2.71 -12.10
CA VAL A 11 -11.69 1.26 -12.09
C VAL A 11 -11.47 0.65 -13.46
N LEU A 12 -12.04 1.23 -14.51
CA LEU A 12 -11.92 0.71 -15.88
C LEU A 12 -10.47 0.72 -16.38
N ARG A 13 -9.74 1.80 -16.15
CA ARG A 13 -8.31 1.89 -16.54
C ARG A 13 -7.46 0.88 -15.78
N SER A 14 -7.70 0.72 -14.48
CA SER A 14 -6.96 -0.25 -13.67
C SER A 14 -7.22 -1.69 -14.12
N ILE A 15 -8.46 -2.04 -14.44
CA ILE A 15 -8.80 -3.37 -14.97
C ILE A 15 -8.11 -3.60 -16.32
N LYS A 16 -8.20 -2.63 -17.24
CA LYS A 16 -7.55 -2.72 -18.55
C LYS A 16 -6.05 -2.93 -18.38
N TYR A 17 -5.40 -2.09 -17.58
CA TYR A 17 -3.96 -2.19 -17.32
C TYR A 17 -3.58 -3.56 -16.74
N ASN A 18 -4.33 -4.07 -15.74
CA ASN A 18 -4.07 -5.38 -15.14
C ASN A 18 -4.25 -6.55 -16.13
N GLN A 19 -5.11 -6.40 -17.15
CA GLN A 19 -5.32 -7.41 -18.19
C GLN A 19 -4.23 -7.38 -19.28
N GLU A 20 -3.75 -6.20 -19.62
CA GLU A 20 -2.77 -5.99 -20.70
C GLU A 20 -1.32 -6.15 -20.21
N THR A 21 -1.08 -5.99 -18.90
CA THR A 21 0.26 -5.98 -18.32
C THR A 21 0.49 -7.24 -17.49
N ASN A 22 1.54 -7.99 -17.80
CA ASN A 22 1.91 -9.16 -17.01
C ASN A 22 2.77 -8.74 -15.81
N LEU A 23 2.13 -8.21 -14.75
CA LEU A 23 2.81 -7.73 -13.55
C LEU A 23 3.30 -8.85 -12.61
N GLY A 24 2.92 -10.10 -12.85
CA GLY A 24 2.89 -11.14 -11.83
C GLY A 24 3.79 -12.34 -12.02
N LYS A 25 4.60 -12.45 -13.05
CA LYS A 25 5.51 -13.59 -13.17
C LYS A 25 6.95 -13.22 -12.83
N ARG A 26 7.15 -12.75 -11.59
CA ARG A 26 8.50 -12.49 -11.04
C ARG A 26 9.12 -13.75 -10.42
N GLY A 27 8.34 -14.86 -10.33
CA GLY A 27 8.81 -16.19 -9.96
C GLY A 27 8.76 -16.53 -8.48
N TYR A 28 8.55 -15.58 -7.58
CA TYR A 28 8.46 -15.85 -6.14
C TYR A 28 7.56 -14.82 -5.43
N ALA A 29 6.59 -15.33 -4.66
CA ALA A 29 5.63 -14.51 -3.89
C ALA A 29 4.83 -13.50 -4.72
N ASP A 30 4.57 -13.81 -5.98
CA ASP A 30 3.67 -13.06 -6.83
C ASP A 30 2.25 -13.14 -6.25
N GLY A 31 1.61 -12.00 -6.08
CA GLY A 31 0.20 -11.93 -5.68
C GLY A 31 -0.69 -12.55 -6.76
N SER A 32 -1.90 -12.95 -6.36
CA SER A 32 -2.95 -13.35 -7.31
C SER A 32 -3.29 -12.16 -8.23
N GLN A 33 -3.92 -12.44 -9.37
CA GLN A 33 -4.37 -11.38 -10.28
C GLN A 33 -5.31 -10.37 -9.60
N GLU A 34 -6.13 -10.83 -8.64
CA GLU A 34 -6.96 -9.96 -7.82
C GLU A 34 -6.12 -9.05 -6.91
N GLU A 35 -5.08 -9.58 -6.26
CA GLU A 35 -4.19 -8.79 -5.39
C GLU A 35 -3.41 -7.74 -6.20
N GLN A 36 -3.00 -8.07 -7.41
CA GLN A 36 -2.36 -7.14 -8.34
C GLN A 36 -3.31 -6.01 -8.75
N LEU A 37 -4.57 -6.35 -9.12
CA LEU A 37 -5.58 -5.35 -9.43
C LEU A 37 -5.84 -4.41 -8.24
N ILE A 38 -5.89 -4.94 -7.01
CA ILE A 38 -6.06 -4.12 -5.80
C ILE A 38 -4.89 -3.16 -5.61
N GLY A 39 -3.65 -3.58 -5.88
CA GLY A 39 -2.48 -2.70 -5.89
C GLY A 39 -2.66 -1.54 -6.87
N ILE A 40 -2.93 -1.85 -8.14
CA ILE A 40 -3.15 -0.87 -9.21
C ILE A 40 -4.28 0.11 -8.88
N LEU A 41 -5.39 -0.39 -8.31
CA LEU A 41 -6.52 0.47 -7.89
C LEU A 41 -6.08 1.47 -6.80
N GLY A 42 -5.26 1.03 -5.85
CA GLY A 42 -4.70 1.90 -4.82
C GLY A 42 -3.79 2.98 -5.40
N GLU A 43 -2.82 2.59 -6.21
CA GLU A 43 -1.87 3.49 -6.86
C GLU A 43 -2.59 4.53 -7.74
N ASN A 44 -3.48 4.09 -8.64
CA ASN A 44 -4.22 4.98 -9.53
C ASN A 44 -5.18 5.93 -8.77
N THR A 45 -5.75 5.47 -7.65
CA THR A 45 -6.59 6.34 -6.80
C THR A 45 -5.76 7.44 -6.14
N ILE A 46 -4.55 7.12 -5.67
CA ILE A 46 -3.61 8.09 -5.11
C ILE A 46 -3.14 9.07 -6.19
N CYS A 47 -2.73 8.57 -7.35
CA CYS A 47 -2.33 9.40 -8.48
C CYS A 47 -3.43 10.39 -8.86
N ASN A 48 -4.69 9.92 -8.97
CA ASN A 48 -5.83 10.79 -9.26
C ASN A 48 -6.07 11.85 -8.18
N ALA A 49 -5.92 11.49 -6.89
CA ALA A 49 -6.11 12.43 -5.77
C ALA A 49 -5.01 13.51 -5.70
N LEU A 50 -3.86 13.24 -6.30
CA LEU A 50 -2.70 14.13 -6.35
C LEU A 50 -2.53 14.86 -7.70
N ASP A 51 -3.46 14.65 -8.64
CA ASP A 51 -3.37 15.15 -10.02
C ASP A 51 -2.09 14.67 -10.74
N LEU A 52 -1.63 13.45 -10.41
CA LEU A 52 -0.51 12.77 -11.07
C LEU A 52 -1.00 11.89 -12.23
N PRO A 53 -0.17 11.62 -13.23
CA PRO A 53 -0.50 10.66 -14.28
C PRO A 53 -0.73 9.26 -13.68
N PHE A 54 -1.64 8.48 -14.30
CA PHE A 54 -1.83 7.08 -13.94
C PHE A 54 -0.55 6.29 -14.21
N MET A 55 -0.32 5.26 -13.39
CA MET A 55 0.78 4.32 -13.58
C MET A 55 0.65 3.63 -14.95
N ASN A 56 1.66 3.79 -15.79
CA ASN A 56 1.72 3.23 -17.14
C ASN A 56 3.05 2.52 -17.40
N SER A 57 3.84 2.24 -16.35
CA SER A 57 5.16 1.64 -16.54
C SER A 57 5.06 0.16 -16.88
N GLU A 58 5.48 -0.21 -18.07
CA GLU A 58 5.80 -1.60 -18.38
C GLU A 58 7.15 -1.95 -17.72
N GLY A 59 7.15 -2.97 -16.87
CA GLY A 59 8.38 -3.49 -16.26
C GLY A 59 8.64 -3.05 -14.84
N TYR A 60 9.93 -3.07 -14.44
CA TYR A 60 10.37 -2.68 -13.12
C TYR A 60 10.37 -1.15 -12.95
N ASP A 61 9.58 -0.66 -12.03
CA ASP A 61 9.33 0.76 -11.73
C ASP A 61 10.43 1.45 -10.89
N GLY A 62 11.59 0.82 -10.73
CA GLY A 62 12.65 1.32 -9.85
C GLY A 62 12.43 1.04 -8.37
N GLY A 63 11.33 0.36 -8.01
CA GLY A 63 11.00 -0.07 -6.65
C GLY A 63 10.30 1.00 -5.81
N PHE A 64 9.63 1.95 -6.47
CA PHE A 64 8.69 2.90 -5.86
C PHE A 64 7.64 3.30 -6.90
N ASP A 65 6.47 3.73 -6.45
CA ASP A 65 5.32 4.00 -7.33
C ASP A 65 5.24 5.48 -7.72
N ILE A 66 5.48 6.40 -6.79
CA ILE A 66 5.41 7.85 -7.04
C ILE A 66 6.52 8.60 -6.29
N GLN A 67 6.76 9.85 -6.70
CA GLN A 67 7.62 10.78 -5.96
C GLN A 67 6.78 11.90 -5.35
N LEU A 68 6.94 12.11 -4.04
CA LEU A 68 6.35 13.23 -3.30
C LEU A 68 7.44 13.93 -2.48
N ASN A 69 7.53 15.26 -2.60
CA ASN A 69 8.48 16.08 -1.83
C ASN A 69 9.93 15.55 -1.89
N ASN A 70 10.39 15.15 -3.07
CA ASN A 70 11.71 14.54 -3.32
C ASN A 70 11.94 13.22 -2.57
N LYS A 71 10.87 12.48 -2.23
CA LYS A 71 10.91 11.16 -1.63
C LYS A 71 10.26 10.12 -2.54
N ASN A 72 10.88 8.98 -2.64
CA ASN A 72 10.34 7.81 -3.34
C ASN A 72 9.31 7.13 -2.42
N VAL A 73 8.06 7.11 -2.84
CA VAL A 73 6.92 6.55 -2.08
C VAL A 73 6.46 5.26 -2.74
N ASP A 74 6.42 4.20 -1.94
CA ASP A 74 5.89 2.88 -2.30
C ASP A 74 4.50 2.71 -1.67
N ILE A 75 3.47 2.52 -2.50
CA ILE A 75 2.07 2.41 -2.11
C ILE A 75 1.71 0.94 -1.92
N LYS A 76 1.29 0.58 -0.73
CA LYS A 76 0.91 -0.80 -0.39
C LYS A 76 -0.56 -0.89 -0.06
N THR A 77 -1.32 -1.57 -0.91
CA THR A 77 -2.78 -1.68 -0.78
C THR A 77 -3.20 -3.10 -0.43
N MET A 78 -3.97 -3.24 0.65
CA MET A 78 -4.58 -4.51 1.06
C MET A 78 -6.07 -4.51 0.74
N GLY A 79 -6.57 -5.59 0.10
CA GLY A 79 -8.01 -5.81 -0.10
C GLY A 79 -8.70 -6.28 1.18
N ARG A 80 -9.83 -5.65 1.54
CA ARG A 80 -10.62 -5.98 2.72
C ARG A 80 -12.11 -5.92 2.41
N THR A 81 -12.91 -6.63 3.20
CA THR A 81 -14.39 -6.59 3.16
C THR A 81 -14.97 -5.67 4.25
N VAL A 82 -14.13 -5.13 5.12
CA VAL A 82 -14.48 -4.22 6.21
C VAL A 82 -13.52 -3.03 6.22
N TYR A 83 -13.96 -1.91 6.79
CA TYR A 83 -13.10 -0.74 6.95
C TYR A 83 -11.97 -1.01 7.94
N PRO A 84 -10.75 -0.51 7.68
CA PRO A 84 -9.61 -0.72 8.56
C PRO A 84 -9.80 0.01 9.89
N GLN A 85 -9.32 -0.63 10.97
CA GLN A 85 -9.26 -0.07 12.31
C GLN A 85 -7.80 0.23 12.72
N LEU A 86 -7.59 0.94 13.81
CA LEU A 86 -6.25 1.33 14.27
C LEU A 86 -5.35 0.13 14.64
N ASN A 87 -5.94 -0.98 15.06
CA ASN A 87 -5.23 -2.23 15.40
C ASN A 87 -5.08 -3.18 14.19
N TYR A 88 -5.56 -2.81 13.01
CA TYR A 88 -5.34 -3.64 11.81
C TYR A 88 -3.91 -3.46 11.31
N VAL A 89 -3.34 -4.56 10.82
CA VAL A 89 -1.96 -4.61 10.34
C VAL A 89 -1.87 -4.41 8.84
N ASN A 90 -0.78 -3.82 8.40
CA ASN A 90 -0.35 -3.76 7.01
C ASN A 90 0.92 -4.60 6.84
N ASN A 91 1.05 -5.24 5.69
CA ASN A 91 2.10 -6.19 5.41
C ASN A 91 3.09 -5.64 4.39
N LEU A 92 4.37 -5.96 4.60
CA LEU A 92 5.43 -5.74 3.62
C LEU A 92 6.31 -6.99 3.57
N VAL A 93 6.47 -7.60 2.39
CA VAL A 93 7.41 -8.71 2.19
C VAL A 93 8.83 -8.20 2.46
N ALA A 94 9.60 -8.91 3.28
CA ALA A 94 10.91 -8.43 3.76
C ALA A 94 11.89 -8.12 2.62
N MET A 95 11.80 -8.84 1.50
CA MET A 95 12.62 -8.58 0.31
C MET A 95 12.40 -7.17 -0.25
N GLN A 96 11.21 -6.60 -0.13
CA GLN A 96 10.87 -5.26 -0.64
C GLN A 96 11.57 -4.14 0.13
N LEU A 97 12.11 -4.39 1.32
CA LEU A 97 12.98 -3.43 2.02
C LEU A 97 14.25 -3.07 1.24
N LYS A 98 14.64 -3.87 0.26
CA LYS A 98 15.79 -3.59 -0.62
C LYS A 98 15.46 -2.59 -1.74
N ASN A 99 14.17 -2.34 -1.99
CA ASN A 99 13.72 -1.42 -3.02
C ASN A 99 14.14 0.02 -2.69
N ASN A 100 14.19 0.86 -3.73
CA ASN A 100 14.60 2.25 -3.62
C ASN A 100 13.45 3.17 -3.15
N SER A 101 12.66 2.73 -2.18
CA SER A 101 11.62 3.52 -1.53
C SER A 101 12.13 4.17 -0.26
N ASP A 102 11.78 5.43 -0.03
CA ASP A 102 12.04 6.17 1.22
C ASP A 102 10.88 6.04 2.19
N ILE A 103 9.66 5.90 1.66
CA ILE A 103 8.39 5.97 2.39
C ILE A 103 7.49 4.84 1.94
N TYR A 104 6.75 4.26 2.89
CA TYR A 104 5.63 3.36 2.64
C TYR A 104 4.32 4.08 2.96
N LEU A 105 3.41 4.11 1.98
CA LEU A 105 2.05 4.60 2.11
C LEU A 105 1.08 3.41 2.12
N PHE A 106 0.48 3.13 3.27
CA PHE A 106 -0.40 1.98 3.44
C PHE A 106 -1.85 2.33 3.22
N CYS A 107 -2.52 1.50 2.41
CA CYS A 107 -3.90 1.67 2.01
C CYS A 107 -4.71 0.39 2.21
N SER A 108 -6.02 0.54 2.38
CA SER A 108 -6.98 -0.55 2.44
C SER A 108 -8.10 -0.31 1.42
N TYR A 109 -8.23 -1.22 0.45
CA TYR A 109 -9.31 -1.19 -0.52
C TYR A 109 -10.51 -2.00 -0.02
N HIS A 110 -11.67 -1.33 0.11
CA HIS A 110 -12.92 -1.97 0.50
C HIS A 110 -13.60 -2.60 -0.72
N LYS A 111 -13.58 -3.93 -0.81
CA LYS A 111 -13.99 -4.70 -2.02
C LYS A 111 -15.44 -4.49 -2.42
N HIS A 112 -16.36 -4.25 -1.48
CA HIS A 112 -17.78 -4.09 -1.77
C HIS A 112 -18.17 -2.65 -2.07
N ASN A 113 -17.54 -1.68 -1.40
CA ASN A 113 -17.91 -0.27 -1.51
C ASN A 113 -17.07 0.48 -2.56
N HIS A 114 -16.02 -0.16 -3.10
CA HIS A 114 -15.07 0.47 -4.02
C HIS A 114 -14.50 1.79 -3.47
N GLU A 115 -14.04 1.72 -2.23
CA GLU A 115 -13.42 2.84 -1.52
C GLU A 115 -11.99 2.48 -1.11
N LEU A 116 -11.08 3.45 -1.21
CA LEU A 116 -9.72 3.35 -0.72
C LEU A 116 -9.58 4.14 0.57
N THR A 117 -9.23 3.46 1.66
CA THR A 117 -8.85 4.11 2.92
C THR A 117 -7.34 4.26 2.98
N LEU A 118 -6.84 5.50 3.08
CA LEU A 118 -5.45 5.78 3.38
C LEU A 118 -5.25 5.54 4.89
N CYS A 119 -4.60 4.44 5.23
CA CYS A 119 -4.35 4.05 6.62
C CYS A 119 -3.31 4.96 7.28
N GLY A 120 -2.32 5.41 6.50
CA GLY A 120 -1.25 6.29 6.93
C GLY A 120 0.06 5.99 6.22
N TRP A 121 1.10 6.74 6.57
CA TRP A 121 2.42 6.59 5.99
C TRP A 121 3.51 6.47 7.05
N ILE A 122 4.66 5.95 6.66
CA ILE A 122 5.84 5.85 7.52
C ILE A 122 7.10 5.86 6.66
N ASP A 123 8.14 6.54 7.11
CA ASP A 123 9.45 6.42 6.49
C ASP A 123 10.09 5.06 6.76
N LYS A 124 10.95 4.65 5.85
CA LYS A 124 11.58 3.32 5.84
C LYS A 124 12.36 2.99 7.12
N GLU A 125 13.05 3.99 7.70
CA GLU A 125 13.85 3.76 8.91
C GLU A 125 12.95 3.56 10.14
N ASN A 126 11.88 4.33 10.28
CA ASN A 126 10.90 4.13 11.34
C ASN A 126 10.09 2.85 11.13
N PHE A 127 9.80 2.47 9.88
CA PHE A 127 9.18 1.18 9.59
C PHE A 127 10.03 0.02 10.10
N LYS A 128 11.33 -0.02 9.79
CA LYS A 128 12.24 -1.06 10.29
C LYS A 128 12.29 -1.16 11.82
N LYS A 129 12.15 -0.03 12.53
CA LYS A 129 12.16 0.02 13.99
C LYS A 129 10.84 -0.43 14.63
N LYS A 130 9.70 -0.15 13.98
CA LYS A 130 8.36 -0.34 14.56
C LYS A 130 7.64 -1.59 14.07
N ALA A 131 7.95 -2.06 12.86
CA ALA A 131 7.32 -3.22 12.28
C ALA A 131 7.84 -4.52 12.90
N LYS A 132 6.97 -5.49 13.08
CA LYS A 132 7.31 -6.82 13.58
C LYS A 132 7.63 -7.76 12.42
N LEU A 133 8.80 -8.38 12.46
CA LEU A 133 9.21 -9.39 11.48
C LEU A 133 8.65 -10.76 11.87
N TYR A 134 8.05 -11.45 10.91
CA TYR A 134 7.68 -12.85 10.96
C TYR A 134 8.47 -13.60 9.91
N LYS A 135 8.94 -14.79 10.28
CA LYS A 135 9.71 -15.66 9.37
C LYS A 135 8.78 -16.48 8.48
N GLU A 136 9.29 -16.91 7.34
CA GLU A 136 8.60 -17.89 6.50
C GLU A 136 8.19 -19.11 7.32
N GLY A 137 6.92 -19.52 7.18
CA GLY A 137 6.35 -20.65 7.92
C GLY A 137 5.74 -20.29 9.29
N ASP A 138 5.92 -19.06 9.79
CA ASP A 138 5.28 -18.62 11.04
C ASP A 138 3.76 -18.65 10.93
N ILE A 139 3.10 -19.14 11.99
CA ILE A 139 1.65 -19.15 12.09
C ILE A 139 1.18 -17.77 12.56
N ARG A 140 0.28 -17.17 11.77
CA ARG A 140 -0.37 -15.89 12.09
C ARG A 140 -1.85 -16.10 12.36
N TYR A 141 -2.36 -15.36 13.36
CA TYR A 141 -3.77 -15.39 13.77
C TYR A 141 -4.46 -14.12 13.25
N ARG A 142 -5.60 -14.29 12.58
CA ARG A 142 -6.47 -13.16 12.24
C ARG A 142 -7.42 -12.88 13.39
N TYR A 143 -8.02 -11.68 13.37
CA TYR A 143 -8.97 -11.27 14.41
C TYR A 143 -10.23 -12.17 14.46
N ASP A 144 -10.58 -12.83 13.34
CA ASP A 144 -11.69 -13.77 13.23
C ASP A 144 -11.37 -15.19 13.74
N GLY A 145 -10.18 -15.39 14.32
CA GLY A 145 -9.70 -16.67 14.84
C GLY A 145 -9.11 -17.59 13.78
N THR A 146 -9.17 -17.24 12.49
CA THR A 146 -8.52 -18.02 11.44
C THR A 146 -7.01 -17.84 11.47
N THR A 147 -6.28 -18.84 10.97
CA THR A 147 -4.82 -18.83 10.90
C THR A 147 -4.33 -18.93 9.48
N PHE A 148 -3.12 -18.46 9.25
CA PHE A 148 -2.37 -18.70 8.03
C PHE A 148 -0.87 -18.83 8.33
N LYS A 149 -0.15 -19.52 7.45
CA LYS A 149 1.32 -19.53 7.47
C LYS A 149 1.86 -18.48 6.54
N THR A 150 2.91 -17.78 6.97
CA THR A 150 3.64 -16.84 6.12
C THR A 150 4.33 -17.60 4.99
N LYS A 151 4.20 -17.12 3.76
CA LYS A 151 4.81 -17.73 2.56
C LYS A 151 6.23 -17.22 2.30
N SER A 152 6.65 -16.20 3.03
CA SER A 152 7.97 -15.57 2.99
C SER A 152 8.17 -14.75 4.26
N ASP A 153 9.39 -14.28 4.52
CA ASP A 153 9.65 -13.32 5.59
C ASP A 153 8.78 -12.07 5.39
N LEU A 154 8.01 -11.70 6.39
CA LEU A 154 6.96 -10.68 6.32
C LEU A 154 7.07 -9.72 7.48
N TYR A 155 7.07 -8.41 7.20
CA TYR A 155 6.88 -7.37 8.20
C TYR A 155 5.41 -7.02 8.34
N GLU A 156 4.96 -6.83 9.58
CA GLU A 156 3.63 -6.32 9.90
C GLU A 156 3.74 -5.04 10.74
N ILE A 157 2.92 -4.04 10.41
CA ILE A 157 2.80 -2.79 11.18
C ILE A 157 1.33 -2.42 11.36
N GLU A 158 0.94 -2.07 12.59
CA GLU A 158 -0.43 -1.63 12.87
C GLU A 158 -0.66 -0.19 12.41
N ASN A 159 -1.91 0.10 11.98
CA ASN A 159 -2.32 1.43 11.53
C ASN A 159 -2.03 2.53 12.57
N ARG A 160 -2.20 2.25 13.86
CA ARG A 160 -1.93 3.24 14.95
C ARG A 160 -0.47 3.69 15.04
N LEU A 161 0.47 2.97 14.42
CA LEU A 161 1.90 3.30 14.41
C LEU A 161 2.32 4.13 13.20
N LEU A 162 1.39 4.36 12.28
CA LEU A 162 1.59 5.15 11.07
C LEU A 162 1.34 6.64 11.34
N ASN A 163 1.99 7.50 10.57
CA ASN A 163 1.66 8.92 10.53
C ASN A 163 0.29 9.07 9.86
N PRO A 164 -0.68 9.76 10.49
CA PRO A 164 -2.04 9.81 9.98
C PRO A 164 -2.16 10.66 8.71
N ILE A 165 -3.13 10.30 7.86
CA ILE A 165 -3.61 11.09 6.74
C ILE A 165 -5.11 11.27 6.93
N ASN A 166 -5.57 12.50 7.19
CA ASN A 166 -6.97 12.78 7.48
C ASN A 166 -7.65 13.59 6.36
N ASN A 167 -6.86 14.17 5.47
CA ASN A 167 -7.34 14.97 4.35
C ASN A 167 -6.30 14.98 3.20
N ILE A 168 -6.67 15.56 2.05
CA ILE A 168 -5.79 15.64 0.87
C ILE A 168 -4.55 16.52 1.11
N LYS A 169 -4.64 17.52 2.00
CA LYS A 169 -3.45 18.33 2.34
C LYS A 169 -2.39 17.50 3.03
N ASP A 170 -2.81 16.62 3.97
CA ASP A 170 -1.89 15.71 4.66
C ASP A 170 -1.22 14.76 3.65
N LEU A 171 -1.98 14.26 2.65
CA LEU A 171 -1.44 13.41 1.61
C LEU A 171 -0.37 14.14 0.78
N LYS A 172 -0.60 15.40 0.40
CA LYS A 172 0.38 16.24 -0.33
C LYS A 172 1.64 16.53 0.49
N GLN A 173 1.59 16.39 1.80
CA GLN A 173 2.68 16.65 2.73
C GLN A 173 3.47 15.39 3.12
N VAL A 174 3.10 14.22 2.61
CA VAL A 174 3.85 12.98 2.83
C VAL A 174 5.32 13.17 2.49
N GLY A 175 6.20 12.80 3.43
CA GLY A 175 7.66 12.95 3.29
C GLY A 175 8.24 14.29 3.75
N LEU A 176 7.42 15.26 4.10
CA LEU A 176 7.92 16.47 4.77
C LEU A 176 8.21 16.20 6.25
N PRO A 177 9.16 16.94 6.87
CA PRO A 177 9.42 16.85 8.30
C PRO A 177 8.16 17.18 9.11
N LEU A 178 7.82 16.34 10.08
CA LEU A 178 6.61 16.49 10.92
C LEU A 178 6.57 17.78 11.74
N ASN A 179 7.72 18.46 11.91
CA ASN A 179 7.82 19.70 12.69
C ASN A 179 7.38 20.98 11.96
N GLN A 180 6.90 20.87 10.70
CA GLN A 180 6.40 22.02 9.93
C GLN A 180 4.87 22.22 10.05
N PHE A 181 4.23 21.52 10.97
CA PHE A 181 2.76 21.51 11.15
C PHE A 181 2.30 22.35 12.37
N ILE A 182 3.12 23.29 12.85
CA ILE A 182 2.76 24.20 13.96
C ILE A 182 2.52 25.61 13.40
#